data_d32098994376299cc34d689deb992a3a
#
_entry.id   d32098994376299cc34d689deb992a3a
#
_cell.length_a   1.000
_cell.length_b   1.000
_cell.length_c   1.000
_cell.angle_alpha   90.00
_cell.angle_beta   90.00
_cell.angle_gamma   90.00
#
_symmetry.space_group_name_H-M   'P 1'
#
loop_
_entity.id
_entity.type
_entity.pdbx_description
1 polymer ?
#
loop_
_entity_poly.entity_id
_entity_poly.type
_entity_poly.pdbx_seq_one_letter_code
_entity_poly.pdbx_strand_id
1 'polypeptide(L)'
;MYSWIERAKKTLQEIVANVVASCEGNLKVRVTFVGYRDHCDTQRFTILPFSEDIPRVKEFISKVQAIGGGDFPEDVAGGLRKCLDQAWLPDSQKQVFHIFDAPAHGTKYNDGCGDSYPNGDPHGLQLEDLMKEFESNKISFTCIKLNEQCNKMIKVMQENHKGV
;
A
#
# COMPACT_ATOMS: atom_id res chain seq x y z
N MET A 1 10.00 -4.59 -14.64
CA MET A 1 9.45 -3.42 -13.89
C MET A 1 8.27 -2.74 -14.62
N TYR A 2 8.42 -2.29 -15.87
CA TYR A 2 7.34 -1.58 -16.59
C TYR A 2 6.01 -2.37 -16.69
N SER A 3 6.04 -3.67 -16.93
CA SER A 3 4.82 -4.51 -17.02
C SER A 3 4.07 -4.67 -15.70
N TRP A 4 4.75 -4.68 -14.56
CA TRP A 4 4.15 -4.84 -13.24
C TRP A 4 3.37 -3.60 -12.80
N ILE A 5 3.93 -2.40 -13.02
CA ILE A 5 3.23 -1.16 -12.67
C ILE A 5 1.99 -0.93 -13.52
N GLU A 6 2.05 -1.23 -14.81
CA GLU A 6 0.86 -1.12 -15.68
C GLU A 6 -0.24 -2.10 -15.25
N ARG A 7 0.13 -3.32 -14.84
CA ARG A 7 -0.80 -4.29 -14.29
C ARG A 7 -1.38 -3.80 -12.96
N ALA A 8 -0.56 -3.27 -12.06
CA ALA A 8 -1.00 -2.70 -10.78
C ALA A 8 -1.98 -1.54 -10.99
N LYS A 9 -1.67 -0.60 -11.88
CA LYS A 9 -2.56 0.51 -12.24
C LYS A 9 -3.92 0.03 -12.76
N LYS A 10 -3.92 -0.92 -13.68
CA LYS A 10 -5.15 -1.50 -14.21
C LYS A 10 -5.97 -2.15 -13.12
N THR A 11 -5.34 -2.97 -12.28
CA THR A 11 -6.01 -3.63 -11.14
C THR A 11 -6.60 -2.60 -10.17
N LEU A 12 -5.86 -1.54 -9.82
CA LEU A 12 -6.37 -0.46 -8.95
C LEU A 12 -7.58 0.26 -9.57
N GLN A 13 -7.52 0.58 -10.86
CA GLN A 13 -8.65 1.22 -11.55
C GLN A 13 -9.88 0.32 -11.62
N GLU A 14 -9.70 -0.98 -11.81
CA GLU A 14 -10.77 -1.98 -11.77
C GLU A 14 -11.36 -2.12 -10.36
N ILE A 15 -10.54 -2.18 -9.31
CA ILE A 15 -10.98 -2.19 -7.91
C ILE A 15 -11.83 -0.95 -7.62
N VAL A 16 -11.35 0.24 -7.95
CA VAL A 16 -12.09 1.49 -7.74
C VAL A 16 -13.41 1.46 -8.48
N ALA A 17 -13.43 1.00 -9.74
CA ALA A 17 -14.67 0.89 -10.53
C ALA A 17 -15.67 -0.09 -9.90
N ASN A 18 -15.21 -1.26 -9.46
CA ASN A 18 -16.04 -2.30 -8.85
C ASN A 18 -16.60 -1.85 -7.49
N VAL A 19 -15.79 -1.21 -6.65
CA VAL A 19 -16.25 -0.66 -5.36
C VAL A 19 -17.34 0.38 -5.59
N VAL A 20 -17.13 1.32 -6.52
CA VAL A 20 -18.14 2.34 -6.85
C VAL A 20 -19.43 1.72 -7.40
N ALA A 21 -19.32 0.72 -8.28
CA ALA A 21 -20.48 0.03 -8.84
C ALA A 21 -21.25 -0.80 -7.81
N SER A 22 -20.55 -1.33 -6.77
CA SER A 22 -21.18 -2.10 -5.70
C SER A 22 -21.88 -1.24 -4.65
N CYS A 23 -21.62 0.07 -4.66
CA CYS A 23 -22.25 1.02 -3.75
C CYS A 23 -23.59 1.47 -4.35
N GLU A 24 -24.69 0.79 -3.96
CA GLU A 24 -26.03 1.14 -4.42
C GLU A 24 -26.52 2.47 -3.84
N GLY A 25 -26.89 3.39 -4.72
CA GLY A 25 -27.80 4.54 -4.56
C GLY A 25 -27.37 5.68 -3.63
N ASN A 26 -27.07 5.46 -2.37
CA ASN A 26 -26.86 6.53 -1.37
C ASN A 26 -25.48 6.52 -0.68
N LEU A 27 -24.59 5.62 -1.06
CA LEU A 27 -23.28 5.52 -0.44
C LEU A 27 -22.27 6.42 -1.16
N LYS A 28 -21.58 7.25 -0.39
CA LYS A 28 -20.48 8.06 -0.89
C LYS A 28 -19.17 7.29 -0.80
N VAL A 29 -18.49 7.16 -1.93
CA VAL A 29 -17.16 6.55 -1.99
C VAL A 29 -16.12 7.64 -2.04
N ARG A 30 -15.13 7.56 -1.14
CA ARG A 30 -13.92 8.39 -1.16
C ARG A 30 -12.72 7.50 -1.36
N VAL A 31 -11.84 7.89 -2.24
CA VAL A 31 -10.62 7.15 -2.55
C VAL A 31 -9.41 8.03 -2.30
N THR A 32 -8.41 7.49 -1.63
CA THR A 32 -7.05 8.04 -1.53
C THR A 32 -6.08 7.11 -2.27
N PHE A 33 -4.96 7.63 -2.72
CA PHE A 33 -3.87 6.85 -3.28
C PHE A 33 -2.58 7.18 -2.57
N VAL A 34 -1.84 6.16 -2.15
CA VAL A 34 -0.50 6.26 -1.58
C VAL A 34 0.43 5.36 -2.38
N GLY A 35 1.26 5.95 -3.20
CA GLY A 35 2.40 5.28 -3.83
C GLY A 35 3.65 5.51 -3.00
N TYR A 36 4.46 4.47 -2.81
CA TYR A 36 5.74 4.53 -2.12
C TYR A 36 6.84 3.92 -2.98
N ARG A 37 8.06 4.28 -2.69
CA ARG A 37 9.31 3.79 -3.29
C ARG A 37 10.30 3.52 -2.17
N ASP A 38 11.55 3.30 -2.52
CA ASP A 38 12.58 3.07 -1.52
C ASP A 38 13.06 4.36 -0.82
N HIS A 39 13.77 4.19 0.29
CA HIS A 39 14.35 5.27 1.11
C HIS A 39 15.37 6.12 0.34
N CYS A 40 16.07 5.54 -0.63
CA CYS A 40 17.06 6.24 -1.45
C CYS A 40 16.42 7.11 -2.55
N ASP A 41 15.12 6.97 -2.81
CA ASP A 41 14.45 7.69 -3.88
C ASP A 41 14.15 9.13 -3.52
N THR A 42 14.42 10.07 -4.45
CA THR A 42 14.16 11.50 -4.26
C THR A 42 12.68 11.79 -4.04
N GLN A 43 11.79 11.09 -4.74
CA GLN A 43 10.34 11.16 -4.54
C GLN A 43 9.84 9.87 -3.89
N ARG A 44 10.09 9.72 -2.61
CA ARG A 44 9.74 8.53 -1.83
C ARG A 44 8.25 8.23 -1.82
N PHE A 45 7.40 9.26 -1.73
CA PHE A 45 5.94 9.09 -1.70
C PHE A 45 5.24 9.90 -2.79
N THR A 46 4.16 9.33 -3.32
CA THR A 46 3.23 9.98 -4.26
C THR A 46 1.82 9.83 -3.69
N ILE A 47 1.20 10.91 -3.24
CA ILE A 47 -0.06 10.86 -2.48
C ILE A 47 -1.13 11.69 -3.19
N LEU A 48 -2.30 11.09 -3.38
CA LEU A 48 -3.56 11.78 -3.66
C LEU A 48 -4.42 11.68 -2.39
N PRO A 49 -4.73 12.80 -1.72
CA PRO A 49 -5.64 12.79 -0.58
C PRO A 49 -7.03 12.25 -0.95
N PHE A 50 -7.83 11.86 0.05
CA PHE A 50 -9.19 11.38 -0.18
C PHE A 50 -10.00 12.31 -1.08
N SER A 51 -10.58 11.74 -2.13
CA SER A 51 -11.40 12.42 -3.13
C SER A 51 -12.66 11.63 -3.44
N GLU A 52 -13.77 12.32 -3.65
CA GLU A 52 -15.03 11.78 -4.20
C GLU A 52 -15.03 11.84 -5.74
N ASP A 53 -14.10 12.58 -6.35
CA ASP A 53 -13.95 12.71 -7.79
C ASP A 53 -13.22 11.48 -8.37
N ILE A 54 -13.97 10.42 -8.66
CA ILE A 54 -13.44 9.15 -9.16
C ILE A 54 -12.72 9.28 -10.51
N PRO A 55 -13.20 10.07 -11.49
CA PRO A 55 -12.43 10.38 -12.70
C PRO A 55 -11.04 10.94 -12.40
N ARG A 56 -10.93 11.90 -11.50
CA ARG A 56 -9.65 12.49 -11.06
C ARG A 56 -8.74 11.45 -10.40
N VAL A 57 -9.29 10.55 -9.57
CA VAL A 57 -8.52 9.45 -8.95
C VAL A 57 -7.92 8.56 -10.04
N LYS A 58 -8.73 8.12 -11.01
CA LYS A 58 -8.27 7.27 -12.11
C LYS A 58 -7.21 7.96 -12.98
N GLU A 59 -7.39 9.22 -13.28
CA GLU A 59 -6.40 10.04 -14.01
C GLU A 59 -5.08 10.12 -13.23
N PHE A 60 -5.14 10.39 -11.92
CA PHE A 60 -3.94 10.45 -11.06
C PHE A 60 -3.18 9.12 -11.10
N ILE A 61 -3.86 7.99 -10.87
CA ILE A 61 -3.25 6.65 -10.90
C ILE A 61 -2.60 6.38 -12.26
N SER A 62 -3.23 6.78 -13.37
CA SER A 62 -2.68 6.57 -14.71
C SER A 62 -1.35 7.28 -14.96
N LYS A 63 -1.12 8.41 -14.29
CA LYS A 63 0.10 9.24 -14.41
C LYS A 63 1.24 8.78 -13.50
N VAL A 64 0.99 7.88 -12.55
CA VAL A 64 2.05 7.36 -11.67
C VAL A 64 3.10 6.63 -12.51
N GLN A 65 4.37 6.90 -12.26
CA GLN A 65 5.49 6.30 -13.00
C GLN A 65 6.28 5.35 -12.11
N ALA A 66 6.72 4.23 -12.68
CA ALA A 66 7.70 3.34 -12.08
C ALA A 66 9.08 3.95 -12.26
N ILE A 67 9.52 4.71 -11.30
CA ILE A 67 10.85 5.32 -11.23
C ILE A 67 11.43 5.03 -9.86
N GLY A 68 12.75 4.94 -9.80
CA GLY A 68 13.48 4.61 -8.58
C GLY A 68 14.02 3.19 -8.59
N GLY A 69 14.54 2.78 -7.46
CA GLY A 69 15.14 1.49 -7.20
C GLY A 69 16.61 1.61 -6.82
N GLY A 70 16.99 1.02 -5.70
CA GLY A 70 18.35 0.89 -5.22
C GLY A 70 18.67 -0.58 -4.96
N ASP A 71 17.89 -1.20 -4.14
CA ASP A 71 17.90 -2.64 -3.89
C ASP A 71 16.51 -3.25 -4.17
N PHE A 72 16.25 -4.46 -3.65
CA PHE A 72 14.97 -5.12 -3.95
C PHE A 72 13.87 -4.80 -2.95
N PRO A 73 14.14 -4.73 -1.61
CA PRO A 73 13.11 -4.26 -0.66
C PRO A 73 12.74 -2.79 -0.89
N GLU A 74 11.55 -2.43 -0.43
CA GLU A 74 11.00 -1.08 -0.59
C GLU A 74 10.54 -0.53 0.77
N ASP A 75 10.30 0.79 0.86
CA ASP A 75 9.77 1.45 2.05
C ASP A 75 8.28 1.18 2.27
N VAL A 76 7.93 -0.11 2.43
CA VAL A 76 6.57 -0.54 2.73
C VAL A 76 6.07 0.08 4.04
N ALA A 77 6.91 0.12 5.08
CA ALA A 77 6.53 0.65 6.38
C ALA A 77 6.15 2.13 6.31
N GLY A 78 6.95 2.94 5.63
CA GLY A 78 6.62 4.34 5.39
C GLY A 78 5.36 4.52 4.55
N GLY A 79 5.17 3.71 3.52
CA GLY A 79 3.94 3.69 2.71
C GLY A 79 2.69 3.43 3.55
N LEU A 80 2.72 2.41 4.41
CA LEU A 80 1.64 2.08 5.33
C LEU A 80 1.40 3.18 6.37
N ARG A 81 2.45 3.81 6.90
CA ARG A 81 2.32 4.98 7.79
C ARG A 81 1.61 6.13 7.08
N LYS A 82 1.99 6.44 5.84
CA LYS A 82 1.32 7.47 5.03
C LYS A 82 -0.14 7.14 4.74
N CYS A 83 -0.47 5.86 4.60
CA CYS A 83 -1.87 5.42 4.45
C CYS A 83 -2.67 5.64 5.74
N LEU A 84 -2.14 5.30 6.90
CA LEU A 84 -2.76 5.55 8.20
C LEU A 84 -2.95 7.05 8.48
N ASP A 85 -2.02 7.88 8.05
CA ASP A 85 -2.06 9.34 8.22
C ASP A 85 -3.12 10.05 7.35
N GLN A 86 -3.81 9.33 6.45
CA GLN A 86 -4.85 9.94 5.63
C GLN A 86 -6.09 10.32 6.48
N ALA A 87 -6.87 11.28 5.97
CA ALA A 87 -8.06 11.81 6.66
C ALA A 87 -9.25 10.81 6.60
N TRP A 88 -9.11 9.69 7.30
CA TRP A 88 -10.16 8.68 7.43
C TRP A 88 -11.37 9.24 8.18
N LEU A 89 -12.59 8.94 7.69
CA LEU A 89 -13.82 9.32 8.42
C LEU A 89 -14.12 8.28 9.52
N PRO A 90 -14.44 8.71 10.75
CA PRO A 90 -14.66 7.79 11.88
C PRO A 90 -15.75 6.75 11.59
N ASP A 91 -16.90 7.18 11.06
CA ASP A 91 -18.11 6.37 10.88
C ASP A 91 -18.24 5.76 9.48
N SER A 92 -17.14 5.61 8.75
CA SER A 92 -17.13 4.98 7.43
C SER A 92 -16.67 3.54 7.48
N GLN A 93 -17.09 2.72 6.51
CA GLN A 93 -16.37 1.49 6.19
C GLN A 93 -15.04 1.87 5.55
N LYS A 94 -13.96 1.23 6.00
CA LYS A 94 -12.59 1.55 5.62
C LYS A 94 -11.93 0.31 5.05
N GLN A 95 -11.33 0.46 3.86
CA GLN A 95 -10.66 -0.63 3.17
C GLN A 95 -9.34 -0.15 2.57
N VAL A 96 -8.29 -0.91 2.77
CA VAL A 96 -7.00 -0.77 2.09
C VAL A 96 -6.80 -1.92 1.11
N PHE A 97 -6.38 -1.60 -0.10
CA PHE A 97 -5.84 -2.54 -1.08
C PHE A 97 -4.36 -2.24 -1.27
N HIS A 98 -3.50 -3.10 -0.74
CA HIS A 98 -2.05 -2.97 -0.83
C HIS A 98 -1.51 -3.87 -1.94
N ILE A 99 -1.03 -3.26 -3.03
CA ILE A 99 -0.43 -3.96 -4.17
C ILE A 99 1.07 -3.77 -4.12
N PHE A 100 1.83 -4.85 -4.17
CA PHE A 100 3.29 -4.82 -4.05
C PHE A 100 3.95 -6.00 -4.80
N ASP A 101 5.18 -5.77 -5.27
CA ASP A 101 6.05 -6.75 -5.91
C ASP A 101 7.38 -6.96 -5.17
N ALA A 102 7.62 -6.17 -4.12
CA ALA A 102 8.79 -6.26 -3.28
C ALA A 102 8.41 -6.26 -1.78
N PRO A 103 9.20 -6.93 -0.91
CA PRO A 103 8.98 -6.94 0.54
C PRO A 103 9.49 -5.65 1.20
N ALA A 104 9.14 -5.48 2.48
CA ALA A 104 9.74 -4.45 3.32
C ALA A 104 11.21 -4.76 3.65
N HIS A 105 11.98 -3.71 3.97
CA HIS A 105 13.31 -3.82 4.55
C HIS A 105 13.30 -4.58 5.88
N GLY A 106 14.38 -5.32 6.12
CA GLY A 106 14.62 -6.11 7.32
C GLY A 106 14.54 -7.62 7.09
N THR A 107 15.52 -8.36 7.59
CA THR A 107 15.57 -9.83 7.51
C THR A 107 14.38 -10.52 8.14
N LYS A 108 13.57 -9.80 8.92
CA LYS A 108 12.30 -10.23 9.47
C LYS A 108 11.21 -10.36 8.40
N TYR A 109 11.28 -9.57 7.33
CA TYR A 109 10.26 -9.46 6.29
C TYR A 109 10.70 -10.02 4.93
N ASN A 110 12.00 -10.25 4.74
CA ASN A 110 12.56 -10.80 3.52
C ASN A 110 13.61 -11.89 3.81
N ASP A 111 14.00 -12.64 2.80
CA ASP A 111 14.95 -13.75 2.90
C ASP A 111 16.37 -13.39 2.40
N GLY A 112 16.80 -12.15 2.62
CA GLY A 112 18.16 -11.71 2.31
C GLY A 112 18.38 -11.38 0.83
N CYS A 113 17.48 -10.60 0.24
CA CYS A 113 17.49 -10.22 -1.18
C CYS A 113 18.36 -8.99 -1.50
N GLY A 114 19.49 -8.80 -0.82
CA GLY A 114 20.38 -7.66 -1.05
C GLY A 114 19.90 -6.36 -0.37
N ASP A 115 19.31 -6.51 0.81
CA ASP A 115 18.68 -5.44 1.59
C ASP A 115 19.69 -4.44 2.16
N SER A 116 19.58 -3.18 1.80
CA SER A 116 20.39 -2.06 2.32
C SER A 116 20.09 -1.74 3.78
N TYR A 117 18.93 -2.14 4.30
CA TYR A 117 18.51 -1.97 5.69
C TYR A 117 18.12 -3.30 6.33
N PRO A 118 19.06 -4.25 6.50
CA PRO A 118 18.77 -5.61 6.96
C PRO A 118 18.22 -5.67 8.40
N ASN A 119 18.40 -4.60 9.18
CA ASN A 119 17.86 -4.46 10.53
C ASN A 119 16.44 -3.90 10.57
N GLY A 120 15.83 -3.58 9.42
CA GLY A 120 14.49 -3.01 9.29
C GLY A 120 14.49 -1.54 8.89
N ASP A 121 13.31 -0.94 8.92
CA ASP A 121 13.09 0.46 8.54
C ASP A 121 14.05 1.42 9.30
N PRO A 122 14.78 2.31 8.59
CA PRO A 122 15.75 3.21 9.22
C PRO A 122 15.11 4.29 10.11
N HIS A 123 13.79 4.48 10.04
CA HIS A 123 13.03 5.38 10.91
C HIS A 123 12.35 4.64 12.07
N GLY A 124 12.60 3.33 12.21
CA GLY A 124 12.13 2.52 13.33
C GLY A 124 10.68 2.06 13.22
N LEU A 125 10.02 2.20 12.07
CA LEU A 125 8.68 1.69 11.85
C LEU A 125 8.69 0.15 11.81
N GLN A 126 7.70 -0.46 12.48
CA GLN A 126 7.51 -1.91 12.49
C GLN A 126 6.17 -2.26 11.84
N LEU A 127 6.16 -3.23 10.92
CA LEU A 127 4.92 -3.64 10.24
C LEU A 127 3.89 -4.16 11.23
N GLU A 128 4.33 -4.85 12.29
CA GLU A 128 3.46 -5.38 13.33
C GLU A 128 2.65 -4.29 14.03
N ASP A 129 3.30 -3.19 14.35
CA ASP A 129 2.64 -2.08 15.04
C ASP A 129 1.71 -1.33 14.11
N LEU A 130 2.11 -1.14 12.85
CA LEU A 130 1.26 -0.54 11.82
C LEU A 130 0.02 -1.40 11.55
N MET A 131 0.17 -2.72 11.46
CA MET A 131 -0.97 -3.63 11.23
C MET A 131 -1.95 -3.63 12.40
N LYS A 132 -1.47 -3.62 13.66
CA LYS A 132 -2.32 -3.43 14.84
C LYS A 132 -3.03 -2.08 14.83
N GLU A 133 -2.38 -1.02 14.35
CA GLU A 133 -3.00 0.30 14.22
C GLU A 133 -4.10 0.31 13.15
N PHE A 134 -3.91 -0.36 12.01
CA PHE A 134 -4.98 -0.58 11.03
C PHE A 134 -6.17 -1.33 11.64
N GLU A 135 -5.92 -2.40 12.37
CA GLU A 135 -6.98 -3.17 13.04
C GLU A 135 -7.73 -2.34 14.09
N SER A 136 -7.00 -1.62 14.95
CA SER A 136 -7.61 -0.78 16.00
C SER A 136 -8.47 0.37 15.44
N ASN A 137 -8.09 0.89 14.25
CA ASN A 137 -8.86 1.89 13.50
C ASN A 137 -9.99 1.28 12.66
N LYS A 138 -10.22 -0.05 12.75
CA LYS A 138 -11.23 -0.80 11.98
C LYS A 138 -11.07 -0.61 10.46
N ILE A 139 -9.83 -0.61 9.99
CA ILE A 139 -9.50 -0.52 8.57
C ILE A 139 -9.25 -1.95 8.08
N SER A 140 -10.12 -2.47 7.23
CA SER A 140 -9.93 -3.77 6.57
C SER A 140 -8.76 -3.69 5.59
N PHE A 141 -8.02 -4.78 5.46
CA PHE A 141 -6.78 -4.79 4.71
C PHE A 141 -6.72 -5.98 3.74
N THR A 142 -6.39 -5.72 2.48
CA THR A 142 -6.23 -6.76 1.45
C THR A 142 -4.87 -6.63 0.80
N CYS A 143 -4.07 -7.69 0.88
CA CYS A 143 -2.78 -7.81 0.20
C CYS A 143 -2.96 -8.40 -1.20
N ILE A 144 -2.40 -7.74 -2.20
CA ILE A 144 -2.34 -8.19 -3.59
C ILE A 144 -0.86 -8.31 -3.97
N LYS A 145 -0.29 -9.49 -3.75
CA LYS A 145 1.12 -9.73 -4.07
C LYS A 145 1.31 -10.01 -5.56
N LEU A 146 2.36 -9.47 -6.12
CA LEU A 146 2.78 -9.70 -7.50
C LEU A 146 4.05 -10.58 -7.56
N ASN A 147 4.70 -10.84 -6.40
CA ASN A 147 5.95 -11.60 -6.30
C ASN A 147 5.93 -12.52 -5.06
N GLU A 148 6.39 -13.75 -5.22
CA GLU A 148 6.46 -14.74 -4.14
C GLU A 148 7.47 -14.40 -3.03
N GLN A 149 8.48 -13.57 -3.30
CA GLN A 149 9.45 -13.11 -2.30
C GLN A 149 8.82 -12.23 -1.20
N CYS A 150 7.56 -11.83 -1.35
CA CYS A 150 6.80 -11.09 -0.35
C CYS A 150 6.10 -11.98 0.70
N ASN A 151 6.18 -13.32 0.58
CA ASN A 151 5.42 -14.23 1.43
C ASN A 151 5.75 -14.09 2.93
N LYS A 152 7.03 -13.87 3.26
CA LYS A 152 7.48 -13.68 4.64
C LYS A 152 6.88 -12.43 5.28
N MET A 153 6.87 -11.32 4.54
CA MET A 153 6.23 -10.08 4.95
C MET A 153 4.72 -10.27 5.19
N ILE A 154 4.03 -10.90 4.23
CA ILE A 154 2.58 -11.16 4.34
C ILE A 154 2.26 -11.97 5.59
N LYS A 155 3.06 -12.99 5.91
CA LYS A 155 2.87 -13.80 7.13
C LYS A 155 2.90 -12.93 8.39
N VAL A 156 3.87 -12.02 8.49
CA VAL A 156 3.96 -11.10 9.62
C VAL A 156 2.74 -10.17 9.68
N MET A 157 2.27 -9.67 8.52
CA MET A 157 1.08 -8.82 8.45
C MET A 157 -0.17 -9.59 8.92
N GLN A 158 -0.35 -10.85 8.47
CA GLN A 158 -1.48 -11.71 8.86
C GLN A 158 -1.49 -12.06 10.35
N GLU A 159 -0.33 -12.23 10.97
CA GLU A 159 -0.20 -12.49 12.40
C GLU A 159 -0.63 -11.28 13.26
N ASN A 160 -0.65 -10.07 12.69
CA ASN A 160 -0.90 -8.82 13.40
C ASN A 160 -2.17 -8.06 12.94
N HIS A 161 -2.94 -8.63 12.01
CA HIS A 161 -4.22 -8.10 11.54
C HIS A 161 -5.12 -9.23 11.07
N LYS A 162 -6.30 -9.40 11.67
CA LYS A 162 -7.19 -10.55 11.42
C LYS A 162 -7.82 -10.60 10.03
N GLY A 163 -7.76 -9.53 9.27
CA GLY A 163 -8.40 -9.40 7.96
C GLY A 163 -7.42 -9.31 6.78
N VAL A 164 -6.16 -9.71 6.95
CA VAL A 164 -5.15 -9.72 5.87
C VAL A 164 -5.17 -11.03 5.10
#